data_3ff445adc47a92a6c9d40e57bf4fd2ee
#
_entry.id   3ff445adc47a92a6c9d40e57bf4fd2ee
#
_cell.length_a   1.000
_cell.length_b   1.000
_cell.length_c   1.000
_cell.angle_alpha   90.00
_cell.angle_beta   90.00
_cell.angle_gamma   90.00
#
_symmetry.space_group_name_H-M   'P 1'
#
loop_
_entity.id
_entity.type
_entity.pdbx_description
1 polymer ?
#
loop_
_entity_poly.entity_id
_entity_poly.type
_entity_poly.pdbx_seq_one_letter_code
_entity_poly.pdbx_strand_id
1 'polypeptide(L)'
;MSRGPNGENRNKLTTDATARLMLEIVTGKVANPARTAAMMELLKREYTGQSSDTDDQGRGFTGLALQGREGFRLWSKAGWTSTTRHDVAYVEMPDGGKFVLATFTSNHANEREIIPTVARVIIEGLKDVK
;
A
#
# COMPACT_ATOMS: atom_id res chain seq x y z
N MET A 1 5.19 -24.33 9.45
CA MET A 1 5.31 -23.80 10.82
C MET A 1 3.92 -23.40 11.34
N SER A 2 3.57 -23.86 12.53
CA SER A 2 2.29 -23.49 13.16
C SER A 2 2.32 -22.03 13.58
N ARG A 3 1.18 -21.33 13.39
CA ARG A 3 1.02 -19.95 13.87
C ARG A 3 0.83 -19.87 15.39
N GLY A 4 0.75 -21.01 16.07
CA GLY A 4 0.39 -21.11 17.46
C GLY A 4 -1.09 -20.87 17.71
N PRO A 5 -1.65 -21.36 18.86
CA PRO A 5 -3.09 -21.27 19.13
C PRO A 5 -3.60 -19.81 19.26
N ASN A 6 -2.73 -18.90 19.69
CA ASN A 6 -3.07 -17.48 19.84
C ASN A 6 -2.38 -16.59 18.81
N GLY A 7 -1.83 -17.18 17.75
CA GLY A 7 -1.13 -16.44 16.70
C GLY A 7 0.24 -15.89 17.12
N GLU A 8 0.83 -16.42 18.19
CA GLU A 8 2.12 -15.98 18.71
C GLU A 8 3.28 -16.18 17.74
N ASN A 9 3.13 -17.13 16.82
CA ASN A 9 4.14 -17.43 15.79
C ASN A 9 3.90 -16.69 14.46
N ARG A 10 3.10 -15.63 14.46
CA ARG A 10 2.90 -14.80 13.28
C ARG A 10 4.08 -13.85 13.09
N ASN A 11 4.30 -13.46 11.84
CA ASN A 11 5.25 -12.42 11.52
C ASN A 11 4.84 -11.11 12.22
N LYS A 12 5.84 -10.41 12.74
CA LYS A 12 5.65 -9.08 13.34
C LYS A 12 6.33 -8.07 12.44
N LEU A 13 5.59 -7.06 12.02
CA LEU A 13 6.08 -6.01 11.12
C LEU A 13 5.84 -4.65 11.76
N THR A 14 6.73 -3.71 11.44
CA THR A 14 6.53 -2.29 11.73
C THR A 14 6.26 -1.55 10.43
N THR A 15 5.66 -0.37 10.50
CA THR A 15 5.46 0.47 9.32
C THR A 15 6.79 0.85 8.69
N ASP A 16 7.79 1.16 9.51
CA ASP A 16 9.13 1.53 9.03
C ASP A 16 9.79 0.39 8.25
N ALA A 17 9.83 -0.81 8.81
CA ALA A 17 10.41 -1.98 8.14
C ALA A 17 9.66 -2.35 6.86
N THR A 18 8.33 -2.23 6.89
CA THR A 18 7.48 -2.55 5.73
C THR A 18 7.67 -1.54 4.60
N ALA A 19 7.74 -0.25 4.93
CA ALA A 19 8.01 0.80 3.95
C ALA A 19 9.41 0.63 3.33
N ARG A 20 10.41 0.29 4.15
CA ARG A 20 11.77 0.02 3.68
C ARG A 20 11.79 -1.18 2.73
N LEU A 21 11.09 -2.26 3.05
CA LEU A 21 11.02 -3.43 2.18
C LEU A 21 10.41 -3.06 0.82
N MET A 22 9.32 -2.32 0.81
CA MET A 22 8.69 -1.87 -0.44
C MET A 22 9.68 -1.01 -1.24
N LEU A 23 10.37 -0.08 -0.61
CA LEU A 23 11.37 0.77 -1.26
C LEU A 23 12.48 -0.08 -1.88
N GLU A 24 12.98 -1.08 -1.17
CA GLU A 24 14.04 -1.97 -1.68
C GLU A 24 13.55 -2.82 -2.85
N ILE A 25 12.31 -3.28 -2.82
CA ILE A 25 11.72 -4.00 -3.96
C ILE A 25 11.68 -3.09 -5.20
N VAL A 26 11.11 -1.91 -5.08
CA VAL A 26 10.91 -1.02 -6.24
C VAL A 26 12.21 -0.45 -6.79
N THR A 27 13.26 -0.39 -5.98
CA THR A 27 14.60 0.06 -6.40
C THR A 27 15.50 -1.09 -6.84
N GLY A 28 15.00 -2.32 -6.86
CA GLY A 28 15.72 -3.48 -7.39
C GLY A 28 16.78 -4.06 -6.46
N LYS A 29 16.71 -3.77 -5.16
CA LYS A 29 17.72 -4.21 -4.19
C LYS A 29 17.47 -5.58 -3.58
N VAL A 30 16.26 -6.15 -3.77
CA VAL A 30 15.87 -7.42 -3.14
C VAL A 30 16.22 -8.61 -4.03
N ALA A 31 16.14 -8.44 -5.35
CA ALA A 31 16.28 -9.54 -6.30
C ALA A 31 16.90 -9.05 -7.61
N ASN A 32 17.23 -10.00 -8.50
CA ASN A 32 17.73 -9.65 -9.84
C ASN A 32 16.66 -8.92 -10.66
N PRO A 33 17.03 -8.28 -11.79
CA PRO A 33 16.07 -7.47 -12.57
C PRO A 33 14.84 -8.24 -13.03
N ALA A 34 14.98 -9.50 -13.45
CA ALA A 34 13.85 -10.31 -13.92
C ALA A 34 12.85 -10.61 -12.79
N ARG A 35 13.35 -10.95 -11.60
CA ARG A 35 12.49 -11.20 -10.44
C ARG A 35 11.90 -9.93 -9.88
N THR A 36 12.63 -8.83 -9.91
CA THR A 36 12.10 -7.51 -9.53
C THR A 36 10.93 -7.14 -10.42
N ALA A 37 11.06 -7.31 -11.75
CA ALA A 37 9.96 -7.05 -12.68
C ALA A 37 8.74 -7.92 -12.38
N ALA A 38 8.95 -9.21 -12.04
CA ALA A 38 7.85 -10.12 -11.69
C ALA A 38 7.15 -9.67 -10.40
N MET A 39 7.90 -9.25 -9.37
CA MET A 39 7.33 -8.72 -8.13
C MET A 39 6.53 -7.44 -8.38
N MET A 40 7.06 -6.53 -9.18
CA MET A 40 6.34 -5.29 -9.52
C MET A 40 5.05 -5.58 -10.26
N GLU A 41 5.04 -6.56 -11.17
CA GLU A 41 3.81 -6.94 -11.86
C GLU A 41 2.76 -7.50 -10.89
N LEU A 42 3.17 -8.30 -9.90
CA LEU A 42 2.28 -8.84 -8.88
C LEU A 42 1.72 -7.76 -7.94
N LEU A 43 2.49 -6.70 -7.69
CA LEU A 43 2.08 -5.61 -6.79
C LEU A 43 1.27 -4.52 -7.49
N LYS A 44 1.32 -4.46 -8.81
CA LYS A 44 0.65 -3.42 -9.60
C LYS A 44 -0.86 -3.43 -9.38
N ARG A 45 -1.44 -2.25 -9.19
CA ARG A 45 -2.89 -2.11 -8.94
C ARG A 45 -3.53 -1.16 -9.94
N GLU A 46 -4.74 -1.52 -10.33
CA GLU A 46 -5.65 -0.64 -11.06
C GLU A 46 -6.53 0.09 -10.03
N TYR A 47 -6.47 1.41 -10.03
CA TYR A 47 -7.26 2.22 -9.08
C TYR A 47 -8.46 2.90 -9.74
N THR A 48 -8.53 2.91 -11.07
CA THR A 48 -9.64 3.53 -11.80
C THR A 48 -10.86 2.62 -11.85
N GLY A 49 -12.03 3.20 -12.12
CA GLY A 49 -13.27 2.45 -12.18
C GLY A 49 -13.86 2.18 -10.79
N GLN A 50 -14.82 1.28 -10.75
CA GLN A 50 -15.55 0.95 -9.53
C GLN A 50 -15.46 -0.54 -9.24
N SER A 51 -15.57 -0.88 -7.95
CA SER A 51 -15.64 -2.25 -7.48
C SER A 51 -16.69 -2.36 -6.38
N SER A 52 -17.46 -3.43 -6.37
CA SER A 52 -18.35 -3.76 -5.26
C SER A 52 -17.59 -4.41 -4.10
N ASP A 53 -16.35 -4.83 -4.31
CA ASP A 53 -15.51 -5.41 -3.26
C ASP A 53 -14.88 -4.29 -2.45
N THR A 54 -15.28 -4.18 -1.17
CA THR A 54 -14.73 -3.17 -0.26
C THR A 54 -13.29 -3.43 0.14
N ASP A 55 -12.77 -4.61 -0.18
CA ASP A 55 -11.38 -5.00 0.08
C ASP A 55 -10.56 -5.08 -1.21
N ASP A 56 -11.03 -4.49 -2.29
CA ASP A 56 -10.28 -4.31 -3.52
C ASP A 56 -9.03 -3.47 -3.24
N GLN A 57 -7.84 -4.04 -3.48
CA GLN A 57 -6.58 -3.40 -3.11
C GLN A 57 -6.22 -2.20 -4.01
N GLY A 58 -6.78 -2.12 -5.21
CA GLY A 58 -6.54 -0.99 -6.10
C GLY A 58 -7.52 0.16 -5.88
N ARG A 59 -8.78 -0.17 -5.62
CA ARG A 59 -9.87 0.81 -5.51
C ARG A 59 -10.29 1.10 -4.07
N GLY A 60 -9.76 0.32 -3.12
CA GLY A 60 -9.82 0.59 -1.69
C GLY A 60 -8.46 0.97 -1.14
N PHE A 61 -8.31 0.96 0.17
CA PHE A 61 -7.03 1.23 0.85
C PHE A 61 -6.39 2.54 0.33
N THR A 62 -5.09 2.54 0.11
CA THR A 62 -4.38 3.70 -0.46
C THR A 62 -4.95 4.10 -1.83
N GLY A 63 -5.30 3.12 -2.65
CA GLY A 63 -5.83 3.36 -3.99
C GLY A 63 -7.11 4.19 -4.02
N LEU A 64 -7.92 4.13 -2.97
CA LEU A 64 -9.13 4.95 -2.88
C LEU A 64 -8.79 6.45 -2.91
N ALA A 65 -7.64 6.84 -2.40
CA ALA A 65 -7.16 8.22 -2.45
C ALA A 65 -6.83 8.69 -3.87
N LEU A 66 -6.62 7.76 -4.80
CA LEU A 66 -6.28 8.07 -6.20
C LEU A 66 -7.51 8.17 -7.10
N GLN A 67 -8.69 7.81 -6.60
CA GLN A 67 -9.93 7.90 -7.38
C GLN A 67 -10.14 9.34 -7.88
N GLY A 68 -10.47 9.47 -9.17
CA GLY A 68 -10.65 10.78 -9.81
C GLY A 68 -9.35 11.51 -10.14
N ARG A 69 -8.20 10.93 -9.87
CA ARG A 69 -6.89 11.51 -10.20
C ARG A 69 -6.31 10.79 -11.41
N GLU A 70 -5.77 11.52 -12.37
CA GLU A 70 -5.19 10.96 -13.58
C GLU A 70 -3.66 10.92 -13.50
N GLY A 71 -3.05 9.93 -14.18
CA GLY A 71 -1.61 9.86 -14.34
C GLY A 71 -0.85 9.28 -13.16
N PHE A 72 -1.53 8.81 -12.14
CA PHE A 72 -0.90 8.11 -11.02
C PHE A 72 -0.67 6.64 -11.38
N ARG A 73 0.34 6.04 -10.79
CA ARG A 73 0.58 4.60 -10.83
C ARG A 73 0.74 4.07 -9.42
N LEU A 74 0.17 2.88 -9.17
CA LEU A 74 0.06 2.30 -7.84
C LEU A 74 0.55 0.86 -7.83
N TRP A 75 1.41 0.57 -6.87
CA TRP A 75 1.81 -0.80 -6.48
C TRP A 75 1.58 -0.91 -4.99
N SER A 76 0.92 -1.97 -4.55
CA SER A 76 0.57 -2.08 -3.14
C SER A 76 0.35 -3.52 -2.70
N LYS A 77 0.39 -3.72 -1.39
CA LYS A 77 -0.04 -4.95 -0.74
C LYS A 77 -0.75 -4.63 0.55
N ALA A 78 -2.02 -4.96 0.61
CA ALA A 78 -2.83 -4.79 1.80
C ALA A 78 -2.85 -6.05 2.65
N GLY A 79 -3.23 -5.89 3.90
CA GLY A 79 -3.52 -6.98 4.81
C GLY A 79 -4.57 -6.55 5.82
N TRP A 80 -5.47 -7.46 6.17
CA TRP A 80 -6.50 -7.16 7.14
C TRP A 80 -6.90 -8.40 7.92
N THR A 81 -7.42 -8.16 9.12
CA THR A 81 -8.03 -9.17 9.99
C THR A 81 -9.34 -8.60 10.50
N SER A 82 -9.96 -9.28 11.47
CA SER A 82 -11.16 -8.74 12.12
C SER A 82 -10.90 -7.46 12.92
N THR A 83 -9.64 -7.19 13.29
CA THR A 83 -9.28 -6.05 14.15
C THR A 83 -8.29 -5.09 13.51
N THR A 84 -7.58 -5.50 12.46
CA THR A 84 -6.53 -4.69 11.83
C THR A 84 -6.80 -4.46 10.36
N ARG A 85 -6.33 -3.32 9.87
CA ARG A 85 -6.37 -2.98 8.46
C ARG A 85 -5.08 -2.24 8.11
N HIS A 86 -4.31 -2.80 7.18
CA HIS A 86 -2.96 -2.31 6.85
C HIS A 86 -2.80 -2.22 5.35
N ASP A 87 -1.97 -1.28 4.91
CA ASP A 87 -1.54 -1.20 3.52
C ASP A 87 -0.11 -0.67 3.45
N VAL A 88 0.63 -1.13 2.46
CA VAL A 88 1.88 -0.52 2.02
C VAL A 88 1.77 -0.26 0.53
N ALA A 89 2.08 0.96 0.11
CA ALA A 89 1.94 1.39 -1.26
C ALA A 89 3.16 2.13 -1.75
N TYR A 90 3.53 1.88 -2.99
CA TYR A 90 4.44 2.71 -3.76
C TYR A 90 3.60 3.43 -4.81
N VAL A 91 3.73 4.75 -4.88
CA VAL A 91 2.94 5.60 -5.76
C VAL A 91 3.88 6.46 -6.59
N GLU A 92 3.63 6.50 -7.90
CA GLU A 92 4.26 7.44 -8.82
C GLU A 92 3.22 8.47 -9.24
N MET A 93 3.56 9.73 -9.05
CA MET A 93 2.68 10.86 -9.38
C MET A 93 2.97 11.36 -10.79
N PRO A 94 1.99 12.00 -11.47
CA PRO A 94 2.18 12.44 -12.86
C PRO A 94 3.26 13.51 -13.05
N ASP A 95 3.64 14.23 -11.99
CA ASP A 95 4.73 15.22 -12.01
C ASP A 95 6.13 14.61 -11.84
N GLY A 96 6.23 13.27 -11.74
CA GLY A 96 7.46 12.55 -11.49
C GLY A 96 7.77 12.30 -10.03
N GLY A 97 6.98 12.85 -9.11
CA GLY A 97 7.12 12.58 -7.68
C GLY A 97 6.80 11.13 -7.35
N LYS A 98 7.46 10.60 -6.33
CA LYS A 98 7.31 9.21 -5.91
C LYS A 98 7.34 9.13 -4.39
N PHE A 99 6.57 8.21 -3.83
CA PHE A 99 6.65 7.96 -2.39
C PHE A 99 6.27 6.52 -2.06
N VAL A 100 6.72 6.06 -0.91
CA VAL A 100 6.27 4.82 -0.28
C VAL A 100 5.53 5.21 0.99
N LEU A 101 4.36 4.61 1.21
CA LEU A 101 3.53 4.88 2.37
C LEU A 101 3.06 3.56 2.97
N ALA A 102 3.41 3.32 4.23
CA ALA A 102 2.88 2.20 5.02
C ALA A 102 1.94 2.76 6.08
N THR A 103 0.70 2.30 6.08
CA THR A 103 -0.33 2.72 7.02
C THR A 103 -0.91 1.51 7.72
N PHE A 104 -0.73 1.44 9.04
CA PHE A 104 -1.24 0.34 9.85
C PHE A 104 -2.30 0.89 10.81
N THR A 105 -3.42 0.20 10.91
CA THR A 105 -4.46 0.52 11.87
C THR A 105 -4.74 -0.66 12.79
N SER A 106 -5.16 -0.37 14.00
CA SER A 106 -5.52 -1.37 15.00
C SER A 106 -6.87 -0.99 15.60
N ASN A 107 -7.76 -1.96 15.77
CA ASN A 107 -9.12 -1.78 16.31
C ASN A 107 -10.04 -0.89 15.45
N HIS A 108 -9.69 -0.71 14.17
CA HIS A 108 -10.44 0.10 13.19
C HIS A 108 -10.59 -0.63 11.86
N ALA A 109 -10.69 -1.96 11.88
CA ALA A 109 -10.72 -2.76 10.64
C ALA A 109 -11.90 -2.43 9.72
N ASN A 110 -13.01 -1.95 10.27
CA ASN A 110 -14.19 -1.58 9.50
C ASN A 110 -14.22 -0.11 9.05
N GLU A 111 -13.23 0.68 9.48
CA GLU A 111 -13.13 2.09 9.09
C GLU A 111 -12.26 2.24 7.86
N ARG A 112 -12.90 2.11 6.70
CA ARG A 112 -12.23 2.05 5.40
C ARG A 112 -11.72 3.39 4.89
N GLU A 113 -12.02 4.50 5.58
CA GLU A 113 -11.60 5.85 5.20
C GLU A 113 -10.27 6.30 5.83
N ILE A 114 -9.76 5.61 6.86
CA ILE A 114 -8.53 6.03 7.55
C ILE A 114 -7.34 5.98 6.58
N ILE A 115 -7.09 4.84 5.95
CA ILE A 115 -5.94 4.66 5.06
C ILE A 115 -5.98 5.64 3.87
N PRO A 116 -7.10 5.75 3.12
CA PRO A 116 -7.14 6.73 2.04
C PRO A 116 -7.06 8.18 2.52
N THR A 117 -7.56 8.50 3.71
CA THR A 117 -7.43 9.85 4.27
C THR A 117 -5.97 10.22 4.52
N VAL A 118 -5.20 9.31 5.13
CA VAL A 118 -3.75 9.50 5.32
C VAL A 118 -3.06 9.72 3.97
N ALA A 119 -3.38 8.89 2.99
CA ALA A 119 -2.79 9.00 1.66
C ALA A 119 -3.12 10.33 0.98
N ARG A 120 -4.36 10.82 1.09
CA ARG A 120 -4.75 12.14 0.55
C ARG A 120 -3.93 13.27 1.15
N VAL A 121 -3.73 13.25 2.47
CA VAL A 121 -2.91 14.25 3.17
C VAL A 121 -1.47 14.24 2.65
N ILE A 122 -0.90 13.05 2.49
CA ILE A 122 0.47 12.91 1.97
C ILE A 122 0.56 13.44 0.53
N ILE A 123 -0.38 13.08 -0.34
CA ILE A 123 -0.39 13.52 -1.73
C ILE A 123 -0.47 15.04 -1.82
N GLU A 124 -1.38 15.65 -1.07
CA GLU A 124 -1.53 17.11 -1.07
C GLU A 124 -0.28 17.80 -0.50
N GLY A 125 0.29 17.27 0.58
CA GLY A 125 1.52 17.81 1.16
C GLY A 125 2.71 17.73 0.23
N LEU A 126 2.84 16.68 -0.56
CA LEU A 126 3.95 16.53 -1.51
C LEU A 126 3.84 17.47 -2.71
N LYS A 127 2.64 17.90 -3.09
CA LYS A 127 2.46 18.89 -4.16
C LYS A 127 3.05 20.25 -3.78
N ASP A 128 3.10 20.57 -2.50
CA ASP A 128 3.62 21.84 -1.99
C ASP A 128 5.13 21.81 -1.80
N VAL A 129 5.77 20.67 -1.94
CA VAL A 129 7.22 20.49 -1.82
C VAL A 129 7.82 20.43 -3.22
N LYS A 130 8.49 21.48 -3.61
CA LYS A 130 9.21 21.56 -4.89
C LYS A 130 10.69 21.86 -4.66
#